data_bc130eb7223ae0f25fcd4e7c49803f88
#
_entry.id   bc130eb7223ae0f25fcd4e7c49803f88
#
_cell.length_a   1.000
_cell.length_b   1.000
_cell.length_c   1.000
_cell.angle_alpha   90.00
_cell.angle_beta   90.00
_cell.angle_gamma   90.00
#
_symmetry.space_group_name_H-M   'P 1'
#
loop_
_entity.id
_entity.type
_entity.pdbx_description
1 polymer ?
#
loop_
_entity_poly.entity_id
_entity_poly.type
_entity_poly.pdbx_seq_one_letter_code
_entity_poly.pdbx_strand_id
1 'polypeptide(L)'
;MERVKCGIDRIEKYDYLFSKKRIGLVTSPAGYDAQMRSSVDLFLQRYNLRAVFSPEFGLYGDKKAGENVSTFVDDRIGICVYGIYGGTDRPVPGMLSDIDVLV
;
A
#
# COMPACT_ATOMS: atom_id res chain seq x y z
N MET A 1 26.82 -16.82 -0.24
CA MET A 1 25.40 -17.20 -0.39
C MET A 1 24.62 -16.05 -0.99
N GLU A 2 23.89 -16.32 -2.03
CA GLU A 2 23.04 -15.32 -2.66
C GLU A 2 21.78 -15.09 -1.81
N ARG A 3 21.40 -13.82 -1.67
CA ARG A 3 20.17 -13.46 -0.99
C ARG A 3 19.01 -13.49 -1.97
N VAL A 4 17.89 -14.02 -1.54
CA VAL A 4 16.64 -13.90 -2.28
C VAL A 4 16.17 -12.44 -2.21
N LYS A 5 15.83 -11.87 -3.35
CA LYS A 5 15.27 -10.51 -3.44
C LYS A 5 13.80 -10.60 -3.84
N CYS A 6 12.95 -10.02 -3.01
CA CYS A 6 11.53 -9.85 -3.34
C CYS A 6 11.36 -8.74 -4.36
N GLY A 7 10.16 -8.63 -4.93
CA GLY A 7 9.86 -7.58 -5.90
C GLY A 7 10.17 -6.18 -5.37
N ILE A 8 9.80 -5.91 -4.12
CA ILE A 8 10.02 -4.61 -3.49
C ILE A 8 11.51 -4.27 -3.34
N ASP A 9 12.38 -5.27 -3.19
CA ASP A 9 13.83 -5.05 -3.12
C ASP A 9 14.44 -4.62 -4.44
N ARG A 10 13.67 -4.77 -5.52
CA ARG A 10 14.08 -4.42 -6.89
C ARG A 10 13.25 -3.28 -7.46
N ILE A 11 12.62 -2.49 -6.62
CA ILE A 11 11.67 -1.46 -7.03
C ILE A 11 12.27 -0.48 -8.05
N GLU A 12 13.59 -0.21 -7.94
CA GLU A 12 14.28 0.71 -8.84
C GLU A 12 14.21 0.28 -10.31
N LYS A 13 14.14 -1.01 -10.58
CA LYS A 13 14.03 -1.53 -11.94
C LYS A 13 12.68 -1.21 -12.57
N TYR A 14 11.68 -0.83 -11.76
CA TYR A 14 10.32 -0.59 -12.19
C TYR A 14 9.93 0.88 -12.11
N ASP A 15 10.89 1.78 -11.90
CA ASP A 15 10.63 3.22 -11.84
C ASP A 15 9.86 3.72 -13.06
N TYR A 16 10.11 3.14 -14.23
CA TYR A 16 9.43 3.54 -15.47
C TYR A 16 7.91 3.29 -15.41
N LEU A 17 7.45 2.36 -14.57
CA LEU A 17 6.03 2.09 -14.39
C LEU A 17 5.37 3.08 -13.43
N PHE A 18 6.13 3.64 -12.49
CA PHE A 18 5.60 4.38 -11.36
C PHE A 18 5.91 5.88 -11.40
N SER A 19 6.99 6.28 -12.05
CA SER A 19 7.40 7.69 -12.11
C SER A 19 6.34 8.54 -12.78
N LYS A 20 6.06 9.71 -12.18
CA LYS A 20 5.07 10.67 -12.68
C LYS A 20 3.65 10.12 -12.76
N LYS A 21 3.37 9.06 -12.01
CA LYS A 21 2.03 8.46 -11.91
C LYS A 21 1.48 8.67 -10.51
N ARG A 22 0.16 8.76 -10.41
CA ARG A 22 -0.54 8.75 -9.12
C ARG A 22 -0.73 7.30 -8.73
N ILE A 23 -0.17 6.92 -7.59
CA ILE A 23 -0.08 5.52 -7.18
C ILE A 23 -1.10 5.20 -6.08
N GLY A 24 -1.81 4.08 -6.25
CA GLY A 24 -2.53 3.40 -5.19
C GLY A 24 -1.77 2.14 -4.82
N LEU A 25 -1.57 1.90 -3.52
CA LEU A 25 -0.81 0.77 -3.01
C LEU A 25 -1.68 -0.14 -2.17
N VAL A 26 -1.77 -1.41 -2.56
CA VAL A 26 -2.36 -2.46 -1.73
C VAL A 26 -1.25 -3.08 -0.90
N THR A 27 -1.35 -2.98 0.42
CA THR A 27 -0.30 -3.50 1.29
C THR A 27 -0.88 -3.97 2.63
N SER A 28 -0.08 -4.69 3.38
CA SER A 28 -0.44 -5.29 4.66
C SER A 28 0.69 -5.07 5.68
N PRO A 29 0.50 -5.49 6.95
CA PRO A 29 1.57 -5.41 7.94
C PRO A 29 2.85 -6.16 7.54
N ALA A 30 2.78 -7.10 6.60
CA ALA A 30 3.93 -7.88 6.13
C ALA A 30 4.67 -7.21 4.97
N GLY A 31 4.23 -6.03 4.52
CA GLY A 31 4.82 -5.33 3.37
C GLY A 31 6.09 -4.58 3.72
N TYR A 32 7.20 -5.29 3.87
CA TYR A 32 8.52 -4.73 4.16
C TYR A 32 9.55 -5.22 3.15
N ASP A 33 10.57 -4.38 2.91
CA ASP A 33 11.73 -4.79 2.11
C ASP A 33 12.76 -5.54 2.98
N ALA A 34 13.87 -5.96 2.36
CA ALA A 34 14.93 -6.69 3.04
C ALA A 34 15.60 -5.89 4.17
N GLN A 35 15.45 -4.57 4.19
CA GLN A 35 15.99 -3.68 5.21
C GLN A 35 14.93 -3.26 6.23
N MET A 36 13.81 -3.95 6.24
CA MET A 36 12.68 -3.69 7.15
C MET A 36 12.05 -2.31 6.97
N ARG A 37 12.13 -1.73 5.76
CA ARG A 37 11.43 -0.50 5.42
C ARG A 37 10.04 -0.87 4.91
N SER A 38 8.99 -0.18 5.39
CA SER A 38 7.63 -0.48 4.95
C SER A 38 7.42 -0.09 3.48
N SER A 39 6.56 -0.84 2.80
CA SER A 39 6.17 -0.52 1.42
C SER A 39 5.57 0.87 1.31
N VAL A 40 4.77 1.29 2.30
CA VAL A 40 4.16 2.62 2.34
C VAL A 40 5.24 3.70 2.35
N ASP A 41 6.23 3.58 3.24
CA ASP A 41 7.29 4.56 3.36
C ASP A 41 8.14 4.64 2.09
N LEU A 42 8.43 3.49 1.48
CA LEU A 42 9.17 3.46 0.22
C LEU A 42 8.43 4.17 -0.91
N PHE A 43 7.14 3.89 -1.06
CA PHE A 43 6.34 4.54 -2.11
C PHE A 43 6.13 6.02 -1.84
N LEU A 44 6.01 6.44 -0.58
CA LEU A 44 5.94 7.86 -0.21
C LEU A 44 7.20 8.61 -0.60
N GLN A 45 8.37 8.02 -0.36
CA GLN A 45 9.65 8.66 -0.64
C GLN A 45 9.96 8.73 -2.12
N ARG A 46 9.60 7.70 -2.88
CA ARG A 46 10.04 7.56 -4.28
C ARG A 46 9.00 8.03 -5.28
N TYR A 47 7.72 7.95 -4.96
CA TYR A 47 6.65 8.16 -5.93
C TYR A 47 5.54 9.03 -5.36
N ASN A 48 4.57 9.36 -6.20
CA ASN A 48 3.39 10.10 -5.80
C ASN A 48 2.32 9.13 -5.29
N LEU A 49 2.45 8.73 -4.02
CA LEU A 49 1.48 7.85 -3.38
C LEU A 49 0.23 8.64 -3.02
N ARG A 50 -0.92 8.24 -3.57
CA ARG A 50 -2.20 8.94 -3.40
C ARG A 50 -3.18 8.22 -2.50
N ALA A 51 -3.12 6.90 -2.45
CA ALA A 51 -4.03 6.09 -1.67
C ALA A 51 -3.36 4.78 -1.25
N VAL A 52 -3.78 4.27 -0.10
CA VAL A 52 -3.37 2.95 0.39
C VAL A 52 -4.63 2.12 0.59
N PHE A 53 -4.57 0.86 0.20
CA PHE A 53 -5.66 -0.10 0.37
C PHE A 53 -5.21 -1.17 1.35
N SER A 54 -5.98 -1.34 2.41
CA SER A 54 -5.62 -2.22 3.54
C SER A 54 -6.58 -3.41 3.59
N PRO A 55 -6.10 -4.61 3.27
CA PRO A 55 -6.90 -5.83 3.38
C PRO A 55 -6.97 -6.32 4.83
N GLU A 56 -7.25 -7.60 5.01
CA GLU A 56 -7.38 -8.21 6.33
C GLU A 56 -6.22 -7.84 7.27
N PHE A 57 -6.48 -7.76 8.55
CA PHE A 57 -5.58 -7.35 9.65
C PHE A 57 -5.31 -5.85 9.75
N GLY A 58 -5.75 -5.05 8.79
CA GLY A 58 -5.45 -3.62 8.77
C GLY A 58 -4.02 -3.31 8.36
N LEU A 59 -3.72 -2.04 8.14
CA LEU A 59 -2.42 -1.60 7.68
C LEU A 59 -1.31 -1.83 8.71
N TYR A 60 -1.64 -1.66 9.98
CA TYR A 60 -0.67 -1.77 11.08
C TYR A 60 -0.80 -3.07 11.87
N GLY A 61 -1.62 -4.00 11.42
CA GLY A 61 -1.80 -5.27 12.09
C GLY A 61 -2.59 -5.18 13.40
N ASP A 62 -3.38 -4.12 13.57
CA ASP A 62 -4.17 -3.87 14.78
C ASP A 62 -5.53 -4.57 14.77
N LYS A 63 -5.87 -5.25 13.69
CA LYS A 63 -7.12 -5.99 13.55
C LYS A 63 -6.87 -7.49 13.60
N LYS A 64 -7.82 -8.21 14.19
CA LYS A 64 -7.80 -9.67 14.24
C LYS A 64 -8.32 -10.24 12.93
N ALA A 65 -8.03 -11.52 12.70
CA ALA A 65 -8.58 -12.24 11.56
C ALA A 65 -10.11 -12.17 11.57
N GLY A 66 -10.71 -11.80 10.44
CA GLY A 66 -12.15 -11.67 10.29
C GLY A 66 -12.77 -10.35 10.77
N GLU A 67 -12.01 -9.48 11.42
CA GLU A 67 -12.50 -8.15 11.78
C GLU A 67 -12.63 -7.23 10.57
N ASN A 68 -13.63 -6.35 10.60
CA ASN A 68 -13.76 -5.31 9.58
C ASN A 68 -12.59 -4.33 9.66
N VAL A 69 -12.12 -3.92 8.50
CA VAL A 69 -11.03 -2.94 8.38
C VAL A 69 -11.64 -1.60 7.95
N SER A 70 -11.46 -0.58 8.80
CA SER A 70 -12.03 0.74 8.55
C SER A 70 -11.21 1.54 7.55
N THR A 71 -11.88 2.49 6.91
CA THR A 71 -11.23 3.52 6.09
C THR A 71 -10.94 4.75 6.95
N PHE A 72 -9.75 5.31 6.83
CA PHE A 72 -9.36 6.48 7.60
C PHE A 72 -8.29 7.29 6.86
N VAL A 73 -8.12 8.55 7.25
CA VAL A 73 -6.98 9.37 6.80
C VAL A 73 -5.88 9.20 7.85
N ASP A 74 -4.73 8.72 7.40
CA ASP A 74 -3.58 8.53 8.29
C ASP A 74 -2.85 9.87 8.43
N ASP A 75 -2.86 10.44 9.63
CA ASP A 75 -2.25 11.75 9.90
C ASP A 75 -0.74 11.74 9.70
N ARG A 76 -0.10 10.60 9.95
CA ARG A 76 1.36 10.47 9.80
C ARG A 76 1.79 10.63 8.34
N ILE A 77 1.01 10.12 7.41
CA ILE A 77 1.34 10.15 5.99
C ILE A 77 0.47 11.10 5.17
N GLY A 78 -0.63 11.60 5.73
CA GLY A 78 -1.52 12.54 5.06
C GLY A 78 -2.33 11.94 3.92
N ILE A 79 -2.49 10.63 3.89
CA ILE A 79 -3.11 9.90 2.78
C ILE A 79 -4.26 9.04 3.31
N CYS A 80 -5.31 8.91 2.49
CA CYS A 80 -6.43 8.05 2.83
C CYS A 80 -6.04 6.58 2.73
N VAL A 81 -6.33 5.83 3.80
CA VAL A 81 -6.16 4.38 3.85
C VAL A 81 -7.55 3.75 3.76
N TYR A 82 -7.83 3.10 2.65
CA TYR A 82 -9.12 2.45 2.41
C TYR A 82 -9.10 1.03 2.97
N GLY A 83 -10.04 0.72 3.86
CA GLY A 83 -10.24 -0.64 4.33
C GLY A 83 -11.02 -1.45 3.29
N ILE A 84 -10.45 -2.55 2.84
CA ILE A 84 -11.07 -3.42 1.83
C ILE A 84 -11.31 -4.82 2.37
N TYR A 85 -11.78 -4.89 3.62
CA TYR A 85 -12.15 -6.15 4.24
C TYR A 85 -13.34 -5.93 5.18
N GLY A 86 -14.35 -6.74 5.03
CA GLY A 86 -15.55 -6.69 5.86
C GLY A 86 -16.67 -5.89 5.18
N GLY A 87 -16.66 -4.56 5.31
CA GLY A 87 -17.67 -3.69 4.70
C GLY A 87 -17.58 -3.66 3.18
N THR A 88 -16.36 -3.64 2.66
CA THR A 88 -16.09 -3.80 1.23
C THR A 88 -14.86 -4.69 1.08
N ASP A 89 -14.82 -5.52 0.06
CA ASP A 89 -13.75 -6.50 -0.15
C ASP A 89 -12.93 -6.20 -1.41
N ARG A 90 -13.17 -5.07 -2.03
CA ARG A 90 -12.45 -4.63 -3.23
C ARG A 90 -12.57 -3.12 -3.36
N PRO A 91 -11.63 -2.47 -4.06
CA PRO A 91 -11.76 -1.05 -4.34
C PRO A 91 -12.99 -0.77 -5.20
N VAL A 92 -13.69 0.30 -4.87
CA VAL A 92 -14.82 0.79 -5.68
C VAL A 92 -14.34 1.96 -6.56
N PRO A 93 -15.08 2.32 -7.64
CA PRO A 93 -14.61 3.35 -8.57
C PRO A 93 -14.19 4.67 -7.92
N GLY A 94 -14.91 5.13 -6.90
CA GLY A 94 -14.56 6.36 -6.20
C GLY A 94 -13.20 6.33 -5.51
N MET A 95 -12.76 5.15 -5.05
CA MET A 95 -11.44 4.98 -4.43
C MET A 95 -10.32 5.00 -5.46
N LEU A 96 -10.63 4.68 -6.72
CA LEU A 96 -9.65 4.56 -7.80
C LEU A 96 -9.54 5.83 -8.66
N SER A 97 -10.42 6.81 -8.44
CA SER A 97 -10.55 7.97 -9.34
C SER A 97 -9.30 8.88 -9.34
N ASP A 98 -8.51 8.86 -8.28
CA ASP A 98 -7.33 9.73 -8.14
C ASP A 98 -6.03 8.98 -8.35
N ILE A 99 -6.06 7.79 -8.91
CA ILE A 99 -4.85 7.00 -9.15
C ILE A 99 -4.74 6.57 -10.60
N ASP A 100 -3.50 6.45 -11.07
CA ASP A 100 -3.17 6.00 -12.43
C ASP A 100 -2.73 4.54 -12.44
N VAL A 101 -2.06 4.11 -11.37
CA VAL A 101 -1.49 2.75 -11.26
C VAL A 101 -1.84 2.20 -9.89
N LEU A 102 -2.38 0.99 -9.86
CA LEU A 102 -2.62 0.21 -8.64
C LEU A 102 -1.53 -0.84 -8.52
N VAL A 103 -0.84 -0.85 -7.39
CA VAL A 103 0.28 -1.76 -7.11
C VAL A 103 -0.08 -2.73 -6.02
#